data_0b8b6276db6dda00ce0b14f37b8c4671
#
_entry.id   0b8b6276db6dda00ce0b14f37b8c4671
#
_cell.length_a   1.000
_cell.length_b   1.000
_cell.length_c   1.000
_cell.angle_alpha   90.00
_cell.angle_beta   90.00
_cell.angle_gamma   90.00
#
_symmetry.space_group_name_H-M   'P 1'
#
loop_
_entity.id
_entity.type
_entity.pdbx_description
1 polymer ?
#
loop_
_entity_poly.entity_id
_entity_poly.type
_entity_poly.pdbx_seq_one_letter_code
_entity_poly.pdbx_strand_id
1 'polypeptide(L)'
;MRYVLAAIALFLLLPLAHAELDKVQIYADINADNTVANELDYYFSAPLGPGVVNYTLSQPVINMEISGDAVPLVYRNDGGLVQITLPSPVTHMKIKYTADNVVFRSGDTYHFFTEFDFDDAIKELQATVALPEGYAVHENFYRPTNGEIVSDGRRIIIRWTDLDASGKYIYSVNFSNPTGRNDPFIFIAIVLAAVIIYGFVHFRRKLRESFMKGFRDDEKKTIEFLQLKKVAMQSDLQKTFGFSRAKSTRIIMVLEQKGLVRKQKYGRTNKLHWLPR
;
A
#
# COMPACT_ATOMS: atom_id res chain seq x y z
N MET A 1 -27.79 65.21 32.18
CA MET A 1 -27.68 63.89 32.72
C MET A 1 -28.62 62.83 32.08
N ARG A 2 -29.90 63.13 31.79
CA ARG A 2 -30.84 62.14 31.19
C ARG A 2 -30.39 61.58 29.77
N TYR A 3 -29.81 62.45 28.95
CA TYR A 3 -29.41 62.08 27.59
C TYR A 3 -28.07 61.24 27.54
N VAL A 4 -27.21 61.36 28.54
CA VAL A 4 -25.96 60.56 28.66
C VAL A 4 -26.29 59.15 29.10
N LEU A 5 -27.27 58.95 29.97
CA LEU A 5 -27.76 57.66 30.40
C LEU A 5 -28.48 56.91 29.25
N ALA A 6 -29.20 57.60 28.37
CA ALA A 6 -29.86 57.04 27.22
C ALA A 6 -28.82 56.59 26.14
N ALA A 7 -27.73 57.33 25.94
CA ALA A 7 -26.66 57.00 25.02
C ALA A 7 -25.82 55.75 25.51
N ILE A 8 -25.60 55.67 26.83
CA ILE A 8 -24.94 54.51 27.44
C ILE A 8 -25.85 53.28 27.38
N ALA A 9 -27.15 53.40 27.59
CA ALA A 9 -28.11 52.32 27.45
C ALA A 9 -28.23 51.81 25.98
N LEU A 10 -28.13 52.74 25.00
CA LEU A 10 -28.15 52.36 23.57
C LEU A 10 -26.88 51.65 23.13
N PHE A 11 -25.72 52.00 23.75
CA PHE A 11 -24.46 51.34 23.49
C PHE A 11 -24.40 49.92 24.10
N LEU A 12 -25.14 49.67 25.20
CA LEU A 12 -25.28 48.38 25.85
C LEU A 12 -26.29 47.45 25.16
N LEU A 13 -27.07 47.97 24.19
CA LEU A 13 -28.05 47.22 23.38
C LEU A 13 -27.58 46.95 21.95
N LEU A 14 -26.37 47.33 21.59
CA LEU A 14 -25.76 46.80 20.36
C LEU A 14 -25.53 45.31 20.58
N PRO A 15 -26.23 44.43 19.86
CA PRO A 15 -25.87 43.00 19.91
C PRO A 15 -24.40 42.96 19.55
N LEU A 16 -23.61 42.37 20.42
CA LEU A 16 -22.29 41.86 20.02
C LEU A 16 -22.57 40.98 18.81
N ALA A 17 -22.28 41.51 17.62
CA ALA A 17 -22.44 40.76 16.40
C ALA A 17 -21.47 39.56 16.51
N HIS A 18 -21.99 38.44 16.96
CA HIS A 18 -21.30 37.19 16.85
C HIS A 18 -21.18 36.96 15.35
N ALA A 19 -19.97 36.83 14.86
CA ALA A 19 -19.75 36.48 13.47
C ALA A 19 -20.28 35.06 13.29
N GLU A 20 -21.41 34.93 12.61
CA GLU A 20 -22.04 33.66 12.32
C GLU A 20 -21.11 32.86 11.38
N LEU A 21 -20.85 31.58 11.69
CA LEU A 21 -20.09 30.69 10.85
C LEU A 21 -20.94 30.26 9.65
N ASP A 22 -20.54 30.70 8.48
CA ASP A 22 -21.25 30.37 7.24
C ASP A 22 -20.85 28.94 6.77
N LYS A 23 -19.56 28.66 6.82
CA LYS A 23 -19.05 27.35 6.42
C LYS A 23 -17.80 26.97 7.21
N VAL A 24 -17.71 25.69 7.58
CA VAL A 24 -16.48 25.09 8.09
C VAL A 24 -16.11 23.87 7.23
N GLN A 25 -14.87 23.84 6.77
CA GLN A 25 -14.31 22.69 6.06
C GLN A 25 -13.19 22.08 6.89
N ILE A 26 -13.30 20.79 7.15
CA ILE A 26 -12.31 19.98 7.86
C ILE A 26 -11.73 19.00 6.86
N TYR A 27 -10.43 19.00 6.72
CA TYR A 27 -9.71 18.01 5.94
C TYR A 27 -8.68 17.32 6.82
N ALA A 28 -8.80 16.01 6.99
CA ALA A 28 -7.87 15.16 7.74
C ALA A 28 -7.21 14.17 6.79
N ASP A 29 -5.91 14.29 6.60
CA ASP A 29 -5.09 13.39 5.77
C ASP A 29 -4.30 12.47 6.67
N ILE A 30 -4.64 11.19 6.66
CA ILE A 30 -3.97 10.17 7.47
C ILE A 30 -2.71 9.72 6.75
N ASN A 31 -1.55 9.97 7.37
CA ASN A 31 -0.26 9.59 6.85
C ASN A 31 0.07 8.11 7.15
N ALA A 32 1.01 7.56 6.40
CA ALA A 32 1.47 6.18 6.58
C ALA A 32 2.19 5.93 7.93
N ASP A 33 2.68 6.98 8.58
CA ASP A 33 3.32 6.96 9.91
C ASP A 33 2.32 7.09 11.07
N ASN A 34 1.01 7.10 10.78
CA ASN A 34 -0.12 7.29 11.69
C ASN A 34 -0.27 8.71 12.27
N THR A 35 0.46 9.68 11.75
CA THR A 35 0.15 11.09 12.00
C THR A 35 -0.99 11.54 11.10
N VAL A 36 -1.68 12.61 11.47
CA VAL A 36 -2.79 13.16 10.68
C VAL A 36 -2.54 14.63 10.43
N ALA A 37 -2.41 14.99 9.15
CA ALA A 37 -2.35 16.38 8.75
C ALA A 37 -3.79 16.94 8.66
N ASN A 38 -4.10 17.92 9.48
CA ASN A 38 -5.40 18.56 9.53
C ASN A 38 -5.33 19.95 8.91
N GLU A 39 -6.36 20.28 8.14
CA GLU A 39 -6.60 21.62 7.60
C GLU A 39 -8.05 21.98 7.90
N LEU A 40 -8.27 23.09 8.63
CA LEU A 40 -9.58 23.61 8.99
C LEU A 40 -9.73 25.00 8.39
N ASP A 41 -10.75 25.16 7.56
CA ASP A 41 -11.12 26.42 6.94
C ASP A 41 -12.44 26.93 7.52
N TYR A 42 -12.42 28.12 8.13
CA TYR A 42 -13.56 28.79 8.71
C TYR A 42 -13.94 29.99 7.85
N TYR A 43 -15.17 30.03 7.37
CA TYR A 43 -15.74 31.12 6.60
C TYR A 43 -16.81 31.82 7.43
N PHE A 44 -16.66 33.10 7.62
CA PHE A 44 -17.56 33.93 8.43
C PHE A 44 -18.52 34.70 7.53
N SER A 45 -19.80 34.74 7.89
CA SER A 45 -20.85 35.52 7.18
C SER A 45 -20.62 37.04 7.27
N ALA A 46 -19.96 37.48 8.33
CA ALA A 46 -19.48 38.86 8.52
C ALA A 46 -18.03 38.82 9.02
N PRO A 47 -17.22 39.85 8.71
CA PRO A 47 -15.85 39.89 9.18
C PRO A 47 -15.77 39.74 10.70
N LEU A 48 -15.00 38.75 11.17
CA LEU A 48 -14.66 38.61 12.58
C LEU A 48 -13.74 39.77 12.98
N GLY A 49 -14.18 40.61 13.91
CA GLY A 49 -13.49 41.85 14.30
C GLY A 49 -12.12 41.62 14.91
N PRO A 50 -11.30 42.69 15.04
CA PRO A 50 -10.01 42.58 15.70
C PRO A 50 -10.18 42.17 17.17
N GLY A 51 -9.28 41.31 17.66
CA GLY A 51 -9.35 40.81 19.03
C GLY A 51 -8.61 39.49 19.22
N VAL A 52 -9.00 38.75 20.25
CA VAL A 52 -8.46 37.43 20.53
C VAL A 52 -9.57 36.41 20.40
N VAL A 53 -9.32 35.38 19.59
CA VAL A 53 -10.19 34.22 19.42
C VAL A 53 -9.56 33.03 20.13
N ASN A 54 -10.33 32.30 20.88
CA ASN A 54 -9.91 31.08 21.54
C ASN A 54 -10.39 29.87 20.74
N TYR A 55 -9.50 28.93 20.52
CA TYR A 55 -9.78 27.64 19.88
C TYR A 55 -9.24 26.50 20.75
N THR A 56 -10.06 25.53 21.02
CA THR A 56 -9.65 24.36 21.84
C THR A 56 -9.35 23.15 20.97
N LEU A 57 -8.16 22.61 21.13
CA LEU A 57 -7.73 21.38 20.50
C LEU A 57 -7.91 20.21 21.48
N SER A 58 -8.61 19.18 21.05
CA SER A 58 -8.85 17.97 21.85
C SER A 58 -7.68 16.97 21.84
N GLN A 59 -6.64 17.25 21.04
CA GLN A 59 -5.55 16.32 20.78
C GLN A 59 -4.17 17.00 20.77
N PRO A 60 -3.07 16.27 21.05
CA PRO A 60 -1.72 16.78 20.90
C PRO A 60 -1.43 17.17 19.45
N VAL A 61 -0.84 18.35 19.25
CA VAL A 61 -0.49 18.87 17.92
C VAL A 61 0.97 19.15 17.78
N ILE A 62 1.47 18.89 16.59
CA ILE A 62 2.80 19.19 16.13
C ILE A 62 2.67 20.11 14.93
N ASN A 63 3.51 21.13 14.82
CA ASN A 63 3.56 22.02 13.66
C ASN A 63 2.22 22.67 13.33
N MET A 64 1.87 23.75 14.03
CA MET A 64 0.66 24.52 13.77
C MET A 64 0.97 25.78 12.97
N GLU A 65 0.12 26.09 12.01
CA GLU A 65 0.13 27.31 11.22
C GLU A 65 -1.29 27.88 11.18
N ILE A 66 -1.43 29.19 11.41
CA ILE A 66 -2.73 29.86 11.39
C ILE A 66 -2.63 31.09 10.49
N SER A 67 -3.61 31.26 9.61
CA SER A 67 -3.69 32.42 8.74
C SER A 67 -5.13 32.96 8.68
N GLY A 68 -5.29 34.26 8.49
CA GLY A 68 -6.55 34.94 8.24
C GLY A 68 -6.48 35.72 6.94
N ASP A 69 -7.44 35.52 6.01
CA ASP A 69 -7.45 36.10 4.67
C ASP A 69 -6.08 35.96 3.96
N ALA A 70 -5.48 34.77 4.07
CA ALA A 70 -4.15 34.38 3.56
C ALA A 70 -2.95 35.09 4.22
N VAL A 71 -3.12 35.81 5.30
CA VAL A 71 -2.04 36.46 6.06
C VAL A 71 -1.76 35.64 7.33
N PRO A 72 -0.49 35.29 7.64
CA PRO A 72 -0.15 34.59 8.88
C PRO A 72 -0.61 35.34 10.13
N LEU A 73 -1.25 34.64 11.06
CA LEU A 73 -1.69 35.17 12.33
C LEU A 73 -0.78 34.74 13.48
N VAL A 74 -0.66 35.63 14.47
CA VAL A 74 0.06 35.32 15.71
C VAL A 74 -0.86 34.53 16.62
N TYR A 75 -0.35 33.41 17.13
CA TYR A 75 -1.09 32.60 18.09
C TYR A 75 -0.20 32.15 19.26
N ARG A 76 -0.84 31.77 20.36
CA ARG A 76 -0.24 31.14 21.53
C ARG A 76 -1.01 29.84 21.81
N ASN A 77 -0.30 28.73 21.92
CA ASN A 77 -0.85 27.45 22.34
C ASN A 77 -0.45 27.15 23.79
N ASP A 78 -1.41 26.95 24.65
CA ASP A 78 -1.22 26.69 26.08
C ASP A 78 -2.03 25.43 26.46
N GLY A 79 -1.39 24.26 26.33
CA GLY A 79 -1.99 22.98 26.72
C GLY A 79 -3.26 22.59 25.95
N GLY A 80 -3.36 22.96 24.68
CA GLY A 80 -4.53 22.70 23.81
C GLY A 80 -5.48 23.89 23.66
N LEU A 81 -5.36 24.93 24.49
CA LEU A 81 -6.05 26.19 24.26
C LEU A 81 -5.19 27.07 23.35
N VAL A 82 -5.68 27.32 22.15
CA VAL A 82 -5.01 28.16 21.16
C VAL A 82 -5.67 29.55 21.17
N GLN A 83 -4.88 30.56 21.53
CA GLN A 83 -5.29 31.97 21.51
C GLN A 83 -4.77 32.63 20.25
N ILE A 84 -5.66 33.03 19.35
CA ILE A 84 -5.34 33.62 18.05
C ILE A 84 -5.57 35.09 18.11
N THR A 85 -4.56 35.89 17.81
CA THR A 85 -4.66 37.36 17.79
C THR A 85 -5.01 37.81 16.37
N LEU A 86 -6.14 38.49 16.22
CA LEU A 86 -6.61 39.11 14.99
C LEU A 86 -6.25 40.60 14.98
N PRO A 87 -5.26 41.05 14.20
CA PRO A 87 -4.87 42.45 14.12
C PRO A 87 -5.87 43.29 13.31
N SER A 88 -6.62 42.66 12.43
CA SER A 88 -7.66 43.26 11.57
C SER A 88 -8.82 42.29 11.41
N PRO A 89 -10.00 42.78 10.95
CA PRO A 89 -11.13 41.91 10.66
C PRO A 89 -10.77 40.89 9.60
N VAL A 90 -11.22 39.63 9.79
CA VAL A 90 -10.99 38.49 8.85
C VAL A 90 -12.33 37.87 8.46
N THR A 91 -12.46 37.48 7.21
CA THR A 91 -13.63 36.75 6.67
C THR A 91 -13.36 35.25 6.49
N HIS A 92 -12.09 34.88 6.42
CA HIS A 92 -11.66 33.50 6.29
C HIS A 92 -10.48 33.24 7.23
N MET A 93 -10.55 32.17 8.01
CA MET A 93 -9.47 31.75 8.88
C MET A 93 -9.14 30.30 8.57
N LYS A 94 -7.83 30.02 8.39
CA LYS A 94 -7.30 28.67 8.12
C LYS A 94 -6.37 28.25 9.25
N ILE A 95 -6.59 27.05 9.78
CA ILE A 95 -5.74 26.41 10.78
C ILE A 95 -5.20 25.13 10.20
N LYS A 96 -3.89 24.99 10.11
CA LYS A 96 -3.19 23.76 9.71
C LYS A 96 -2.40 23.23 10.88
N TYR A 97 -2.50 21.93 11.13
CA TYR A 97 -1.68 21.27 12.14
C TYR A 97 -1.53 19.78 11.87
N THR A 98 -0.51 19.18 12.42
CA THR A 98 -0.33 17.74 12.43
C THR A 98 -0.72 17.21 13.82
N ALA A 99 -1.66 16.29 13.87
CA ALA A 99 -2.04 15.57 15.08
C ALA A 99 -1.27 14.27 15.21
N ASP A 100 -0.85 13.95 16.44
CA ASP A 100 -0.23 12.68 16.81
C ASP A 100 -1.17 11.90 17.73
N ASN A 101 -0.99 10.58 17.78
CA ASN A 101 -1.77 9.68 18.66
C ASN A 101 -3.30 9.70 18.44
N VAL A 102 -3.76 10.02 17.23
CA VAL A 102 -5.19 9.95 16.83
C VAL A 102 -5.50 8.72 15.97
N VAL A 103 -4.49 7.95 15.60
CA VAL A 103 -4.62 6.67 14.90
C VAL A 103 -4.05 5.56 15.77
N PHE A 104 -4.88 4.60 16.11
CA PHE A 104 -4.52 3.44 16.95
C PHE A 104 -4.55 2.17 16.12
N ARG A 105 -3.57 1.28 16.32
CA ARG A 105 -3.53 -0.02 15.65
C ARG A 105 -3.96 -1.13 16.59
N SER A 106 -4.86 -2.00 16.13
CA SER A 106 -5.28 -3.23 16.81
C SER A 106 -5.23 -4.39 15.80
N GLY A 107 -4.23 -5.26 15.92
CA GLY A 107 -3.98 -6.31 14.93
C GLY A 107 -3.65 -5.71 13.56
N ASP A 108 -4.46 -6.08 12.55
CA ASP A 108 -4.32 -5.57 11.17
C ASP A 108 -5.23 -4.38 10.86
N THR A 109 -5.99 -3.91 11.84
CA THR A 109 -6.93 -2.80 11.71
C THR A 109 -6.37 -1.56 12.39
N TYR A 110 -6.53 -0.43 11.71
CA TYR A 110 -6.24 0.91 12.23
C TYR A 110 -7.56 1.59 12.56
N HIS A 111 -7.57 2.36 13.63
CA HIS A 111 -8.71 3.10 14.13
C HIS A 111 -8.34 4.57 14.21
N PHE A 112 -8.91 5.37 13.34
CA PHE A 112 -8.84 6.82 13.41
C PHE A 112 -10.01 7.35 14.22
N PHE A 113 -9.74 8.34 15.09
CA PHE A 113 -10.75 9.02 15.87
C PHE A 113 -10.35 10.49 16.04
N THR A 114 -11.29 11.37 15.76
CA THR A 114 -11.14 12.80 16.02
C THR A 114 -12.47 13.41 16.42
N GLU A 115 -12.40 14.49 17.18
CA GLU A 115 -13.54 15.20 17.74
C GLU A 115 -13.37 16.69 17.53
N PHE A 116 -14.46 17.34 17.11
CA PHE A 116 -14.56 18.78 16.99
C PHE A 116 -15.78 19.25 17.77
N ASP A 117 -15.65 20.35 18.50
CA ASP A 117 -16.73 20.97 19.25
C ASP A 117 -16.90 22.40 18.77
N PHE A 118 -18.12 22.76 18.40
CA PHE A 118 -18.46 24.06 17.87
C PHE A 118 -19.52 24.72 18.77
N ASP A 119 -19.12 25.76 19.45
CA ASP A 119 -20.01 26.53 20.31
C ASP A 119 -21.09 27.28 19.51
N ASP A 120 -20.73 27.72 18.28
CA ASP A 120 -21.61 28.47 17.38
C ASP A 120 -22.27 27.56 16.35
N ALA A 121 -23.45 27.94 15.88
CA ALA A 121 -24.12 27.29 14.76
C ALA A 121 -23.36 27.55 13.45
N ILE A 122 -23.20 26.49 12.65
CA ILE A 122 -22.52 26.51 11.35
C ILE A 122 -23.56 26.19 10.29
N LYS A 123 -23.73 27.03 9.26
CA LYS A 123 -24.72 26.78 8.19
C LYS A 123 -24.34 25.56 7.37
N GLU A 124 -23.04 25.35 7.08
CA GLU A 124 -22.53 24.20 6.34
C GLU A 124 -21.24 23.68 6.96
N LEU A 125 -21.27 22.47 7.46
CA LEU A 125 -20.09 21.72 7.94
C LEU A 125 -19.73 20.63 6.94
N GLN A 126 -18.53 20.72 6.37
CA GLN A 126 -17.96 19.68 5.52
C GLN A 126 -16.75 19.05 6.21
N ALA A 127 -16.75 17.73 6.39
CA ALA A 127 -15.61 16.99 6.89
C ALA A 127 -15.14 15.97 5.85
N THR A 128 -13.84 15.87 5.68
CA THR A 128 -13.22 14.95 4.73
C THR A 128 -12.07 14.22 5.42
N VAL A 129 -12.07 12.89 5.36
CA VAL A 129 -10.99 12.06 5.86
C VAL A 129 -10.39 11.26 4.69
N ALA A 130 -9.11 11.46 4.42
CA ALA A 130 -8.37 10.71 3.41
C ALA A 130 -7.52 9.62 4.08
N LEU A 131 -7.68 8.37 3.62
CA LEU A 131 -6.89 7.23 4.10
C LEU A 131 -5.53 7.20 3.41
N PRO A 132 -4.49 6.54 4.00
CA PRO A 132 -3.22 6.33 3.33
C PRO A 132 -3.38 5.53 2.02
N GLU A 133 -2.45 5.70 1.09
CA GLU A 133 -2.48 4.95 -0.18
C GLU A 133 -2.48 3.43 0.05
N GLY A 134 -3.35 2.72 -0.67
CA GLY A 134 -3.48 1.27 -0.58
C GLY A 134 -4.28 0.75 0.62
N TYR A 135 -4.83 1.65 1.44
CA TYR A 135 -5.71 1.26 2.55
C TYR A 135 -7.19 1.32 2.13
N ALA A 136 -8.00 0.49 2.76
CA ALA A 136 -9.44 0.43 2.56
C ALA A 136 -10.18 0.50 3.89
N VAL A 137 -11.42 1.00 3.84
CA VAL A 137 -12.31 1.00 5.02
C VAL A 137 -12.58 -0.44 5.44
N HIS A 138 -12.32 -0.75 6.70
CA HIS A 138 -12.52 -2.09 7.25
C HIS A 138 -14.00 -2.28 7.63
N GLU A 139 -14.63 -3.32 7.07
CA GLU A 139 -16.04 -3.70 7.35
C GLU A 139 -17.04 -2.53 7.19
N ASN A 140 -16.74 -1.54 6.36
CA ASN A 140 -17.53 -0.31 6.18
C ASN A 140 -17.79 0.43 7.51
N PHE A 141 -16.86 0.34 8.46
CA PHE A 141 -16.98 1.03 9.74
C PHE A 141 -16.42 2.45 9.65
N TYR A 142 -17.33 3.40 9.59
CA TYR A 142 -17.05 4.84 9.73
C TYR A 142 -18.22 5.54 10.43
N ARG A 143 -17.93 6.61 11.11
CA ARG A 143 -18.92 7.42 11.84
C ARG A 143 -18.67 8.90 11.55
N PRO A 144 -19.73 9.69 11.36
CA PRO A 144 -21.15 9.31 11.21
C PRO A 144 -21.38 8.40 9.97
N THR A 145 -22.49 7.63 9.97
CA THR A 145 -22.78 6.64 8.90
C THR A 145 -23.31 7.26 7.61
N ASN A 146 -23.65 8.55 7.62
CA ASN A 146 -24.13 9.33 6.46
C ASN A 146 -22.98 9.83 5.55
N GLY A 147 -21.73 9.38 5.80
CA GLY A 147 -20.60 9.75 4.97
C GLY A 147 -20.63 9.10 3.59
N GLU A 148 -20.15 9.81 2.58
CA GLU A 148 -19.95 9.33 1.23
C GLU A 148 -18.52 8.81 1.06
N ILE A 149 -18.37 7.59 0.57
CA ILE A 149 -17.06 6.99 0.24
C ILE A 149 -16.76 7.29 -1.23
N VAL A 150 -15.67 7.99 -1.50
CA VAL A 150 -15.17 8.28 -2.85
C VAL A 150 -13.71 7.84 -2.97
N SER A 151 -13.17 7.80 -4.19
CA SER A 151 -11.77 7.50 -4.44
C SER A 151 -11.19 8.46 -5.47
N ASP A 152 -9.95 8.87 -5.26
CA ASP A 152 -9.15 9.63 -6.23
C ASP A 152 -8.35 8.70 -7.20
N GLY A 153 -8.58 7.39 -7.12
CA GLY A 153 -7.87 6.35 -7.88
C GLY A 153 -6.63 5.80 -7.16
N ARG A 154 -6.20 6.41 -6.05
CA ARG A 154 -5.09 5.96 -5.20
C ARG A 154 -5.51 5.73 -3.76
N ARG A 155 -6.38 6.61 -3.26
CA ARG A 155 -6.80 6.64 -1.87
C ARG A 155 -8.32 6.57 -1.75
N ILE A 156 -8.78 6.08 -0.64
CA ILE A 156 -10.18 6.16 -0.21
C ILE A 156 -10.35 7.45 0.60
N ILE A 157 -11.39 8.18 0.29
CA ILE A 157 -11.75 9.45 0.90
C ILE A 157 -13.19 9.32 1.40
N ILE A 158 -13.45 9.72 2.63
CA ILE A 158 -14.79 9.74 3.21
C ILE A 158 -15.18 11.19 3.44
N ARG A 159 -16.35 11.58 2.95
CA ARG A 159 -16.89 12.93 3.07
C ARG A 159 -18.19 12.94 3.84
N TRP A 160 -18.35 13.93 4.69
CA TRP A 160 -19.60 14.26 5.39
C TRP A 160 -19.96 15.69 5.10
N THR A 161 -21.25 15.95 4.96
CA THR A 161 -21.80 17.30 4.82
C THR A 161 -23.04 17.39 5.70
N ASP A 162 -23.01 18.29 6.64
CA ASP A 162 -24.11 18.59 7.54
C ASP A 162 -24.51 20.04 7.39
N LEU A 163 -25.81 20.31 7.36
CA LEU A 163 -26.39 21.65 7.32
C LEU A 163 -26.88 22.02 8.72
N ASP A 164 -26.80 23.29 9.07
CA ASP A 164 -27.19 23.84 10.37
C ASP A 164 -26.54 23.09 11.55
N ALA A 165 -25.24 22.83 11.40
CA ALA A 165 -24.43 22.07 12.33
C ALA A 165 -24.15 22.85 13.61
N SER A 166 -24.18 22.22 14.78
CA SER A 166 -23.78 22.80 16.06
C SER A 166 -23.39 21.72 17.06
N GLY A 167 -22.57 22.09 18.03
CA GLY A 167 -22.12 21.18 19.09
C GLY A 167 -21.03 20.24 18.65
N LYS A 168 -21.05 19.02 19.19
CA LYS A 168 -19.95 18.07 19.14
C LYS A 168 -20.07 17.09 17.96
N TYR A 169 -19.03 17.05 17.15
CA TYR A 169 -18.89 16.13 16.01
C TYR A 169 -17.76 15.16 16.23
N ILE A 170 -18.06 13.87 16.06
CA ILE A 170 -17.09 12.77 16.21
C ILE A 170 -16.96 12.07 14.89
N TYR A 171 -15.75 12.08 14.33
CA TYR A 171 -15.41 11.32 13.14
C TYR A 171 -14.53 10.15 13.50
N SER A 172 -14.91 8.94 13.08
CA SER A 172 -14.09 7.76 13.27
C SER A 172 -14.13 6.87 12.04
N VAL A 173 -12.99 6.24 11.71
CA VAL A 173 -12.85 5.35 10.58
C VAL A 173 -11.98 4.18 10.98
N ASN A 174 -12.46 2.96 10.72
CA ASN A 174 -11.64 1.76 10.80
C ASN A 174 -11.15 1.42 9.40
N PHE A 175 -9.85 1.22 9.25
CA PHE A 175 -9.24 0.92 7.96
C PHE A 175 -8.13 -0.10 8.10
N SER A 176 -7.83 -0.81 7.01
CA SER A 176 -6.77 -1.82 6.96
C SER A 176 -6.09 -1.81 5.60
N ASN A 177 -4.85 -2.31 5.56
CA ASN A 177 -4.17 -2.53 4.29
C ASN A 177 -4.49 -3.95 3.78
N PRO A 178 -5.33 -4.10 2.76
CA PRO A 178 -5.71 -5.41 2.23
C PRO A 178 -4.54 -6.18 1.62
N THR A 179 -3.46 -5.49 1.20
CA THR A 179 -2.27 -6.12 0.60
C THR A 179 -1.33 -6.73 1.65
N GLY A 180 -1.46 -6.34 2.92
CA GLY A 180 -0.70 -6.91 4.04
C GLY A 180 -1.17 -8.30 4.49
N ARG A 181 -2.31 -8.78 3.99
CA ARG A 181 -2.80 -10.12 4.27
C ARG A 181 -1.91 -11.11 3.51
N ASN A 182 -1.05 -11.83 4.24
CA ASN A 182 -0.35 -12.99 3.68
C ASN A 182 -1.40 -13.93 3.09
N ASP A 183 -1.61 -13.83 1.79
CA ASP A 183 -2.63 -14.61 1.11
C ASP A 183 -2.21 -16.10 1.21
N PRO A 184 -2.92 -16.94 1.99
CA PRO A 184 -2.55 -18.34 2.16
C PRO A 184 -2.49 -19.07 0.81
N PHE A 185 -3.18 -18.55 -0.22
CA PHE A 185 -3.13 -19.11 -1.58
C PHE A 185 -1.76 -18.95 -2.23
N ILE A 186 -1.00 -17.89 -1.94
CA ILE A 186 0.38 -17.73 -2.44
C ILE A 186 1.27 -18.82 -1.85
N PHE A 187 1.17 -19.08 -0.55
CA PHE A 187 1.93 -20.15 0.10
C PHE A 187 1.55 -21.53 -0.46
N ILE A 188 0.25 -21.80 -0.61
CA ILE A 188 -0.26 -23.04 -1.21
C ILE A 188 0.25 -23.19 -2.64
N ALA A 189 0.22 -22.13 -3.46
CA ALA A 189 0.73 -22.16 -4.83
C ALA A 189 2.23 -22.50 -4.91
N ILE A 190 3.05 -21.92 -4.01
CA ILE A 190 4.49 -22.22 -3.91
C ILE A 190 4.72 -23.69 -3.56
N VAL A 191 4.01 -24.22 -2.56
CA VAL A 191 4.12 -25.62 -2.15
C VAL A 191 3.70 -26.54 -3.30
N LEU A 192 2.61 -26.25 -3.98
CA LEU A 192 2.13 -27.04 -5.12
C LEU A 192 3.14 -27.05 -6.27
N ALA A 193 3.73 -25.91 -6.60
CA ALA A 193 4.79 -25.78 -7.61
C ALA A 193 6.02 -26.62 -7.22
N ALA A 194 6.44 -26.60 -5.97
CA ALA A 194 7.55 -27.41 -5.47
C ALA A 194 7.28 -28.92 -5.61
N VAL A 195 6.06 -29.37 -5.28
CA VAL A 195 5.65 -30.78 -5.44
C VAL A 195 5.67 -31.21 -6.91
N ILE A 196 5.17 -30.37 -7.81
CA ILE A 196 5.16 -30.65 -9.26
C ILE A 196 6.59 -30.75 -9.78
N ILE A 197 7.48 -29.82 -9.41
CA ILE A 197 8.90 -29.84 -9.82
C ILE A 197 9.58 -31.10 -9.29
N TYR A 198 9.39 -31.43 -8.02
CA TYR A 198 9.94 -32.63 -7.41
C TYR A 198 9.46 -33.90 -8.13
N GLY A 199 8.15 -34.02 -8.36
CA GLY A 199 7.55 -35.14 -9.09
C GLY A 199 8.12 -35.27 -10.50
N PHE A 200 8.29 -34.17 -11.22
CA PHE A 200 8.87 -34.17 -12.57
C PHE A 200 10.34 -34.62 -12.59
N VAL A 201 11.15 -34.14 -11.65
CA VAL A 201 12.55 -34.53 -11.52
C VAL A 201 12.66 -36.03 -11.17
N HIS A 202 11.83 -36.49 -10.21
CA HIS A 202 11.81 -37.89 -9.81
C HIS A 202 11.38 -38.83 -10.96
N PHE A 203 10.34 -38.43 -11.70
CA PHE A 203 9.83 -39.16 -12.86
C PHE A 203 10.88 -39.25 -13.98
N ARG A 204 11.58 -38.15 -14.28
CA ARG A 204 12.69 -38.17 -15.26
C ARG A 204 13.82 -39.06 -14.84
N ARG A 205 14.20 -39.11 -13.55
CA ARG A 205 15.24 -40.04 -13.03
C ARG A 205 14.82 -41.49 -13.23
N LYS A 206 13.59 -41.85 -12.87
CA LYS A 206 13.04 -43.20 -13.01
C LYS A 206 12.96 -43.64 -14.46
N LEU A 207 12.57 -42.78 -15.38
CA LEU A 207 12.59 -43.06 -16.82
C LEU A 207 14.02 -43.34 -17.33
N ARG A 208 15.00 -42.53 -16.90
CA ARG A 208 16.41 -42.73 -17.26
C ARG A 208 16.97 -44.04 -16.74
N GLU A 209 16.69 -44.40 -15.50
CA GLU A 209 17.10 -45.68 -14.91
C GLU A 209 16.46 -46.86 -15.63
N SER A 210 15.16 -46.79 -15.94
CA SER A 210 14.44 -47.80 -16.67
C SER A 210 15.02 -48.00 -18.08
N PHE A 211 15.31 -46.90 -18.78
CA PHE A 211 15.96 -46.95 -20.09
C PHE A 211 17.34 -47.64 -20.04
N MET A 212 18.15 -47.34 -19.01
CA MET A 212 19.49 -47.85 -18.86
C MET A 212 19.55 -49.33 -18.43
N LYS A 213 18.49 -49.91 -17.84
CA LYS A 213 18.46 -51.30 -17.37
C LYS A 213 18.69 -52.32 -18.49
N GLY A 214 18.37 -51.99 -19.74
CA GLY A 214 18.56 -52.86 -20.89
C GLY A 214 19.94 -52.83 -21.54
N PHE A 215 20.92 -52.17 -20.91
CA PHE A 215 22.28 -52.02 -21.46
C PHE A 215 23.36 -52.52 -20.50
N ARG A 216 24.47 -53.05 -21.05
CA ARG A 216 25.67 -53.41 -20.30
C ARG A 216 26.41 -52.14 -19.85
N ASP A 217 27.27 -52.26 -18.84
CA ASP A 217 27.94 -51.08 -18.27
C ASP A 217 28.80 -50.30 -19.26
N ASP A 218 29.50 -50.98 -20.16
CA ASP A 218 30.24 -50.32 -21.23
C ASP A 218 29.31 -49.60 -22.25
N GLU A 219 28.16 -50.18 -22.53
CA GLU A 219 27.15 -49.57 -23.39
C GLU A 219 26.56 -48.32 -22.71
N LYS A 220 26.26 -48.37 -21.39
CA LYS A 220 25.77 -47.22 -20.61
C LYS A 220 26.76 -46.05 -20.65
N LYS A 221 28.05 -46.31 -20.38
CA LYS A 221 29.12 -45.31 -20.47
C LYS A 221 29.17 -44.66 -21.86
N THR A 222 29.05 -45.50 -22.91
CA THR A 222 29.04 -45.01 -24.30
C THR A 222 27.81 -44.18 -24.61
N ILE A 223 26.63 -44.57 -24.11
CA ILE A 223 25.38 -43.80 -24.25
C ILE A 223 25.51 -42.42 -23.58
N GLU A 224 25.99 -42.39 -22.34
CA GLU A 224 26.17 -41.11 -21.59
C GLU A 224 27.15 -40.17 -22.29
N PHE A 225 28.26 -40.71 -22.81
CA PHE A 225 29.23 -39.94 -23.58
C PHE A 225 28.63 -39.36 -24.85
N LEU A 226 27.89 -40.17 -25.62
CA LEU A 226 27.25 -39.74 -26.85
C LEU A 226 26.08 -38.78 -26.61
N GLN A 227 25.34 -38.95 -25.52
CA GLN A 227 24.30 -38.01 -25.10
C GLN A 227 24.87 -36.61 -24.81
N LEU A 228 26.05 -36.56 -24.19
CA LEU A 228 26.72 -35.29 -23.87
C LEU A 228 27.32 -34.62 -25.12
N LYS A 229 28.05 -35.43 -25.92
CA LYS A 229 28.80 -34.92 -27.10
C LYS A 229 27.92 -34.70 -28.34
N LYS A 230 26.75 -35.36 -28.43
CA LYS A 230 25.86 -35.41 -29.60
C LYS A 230 26.51 -36.04 -30.83
N VAL A 231 27.75 -35.69 -31.10
CA VAL A 231 28.58 -36.22 -32.20
C VAL A 231 29.97 -36.54 -31.67
N ALA A 232 30.50 -37.71 -31.97
CA ALA A 232 31.84 -38.13 -31.57
C ALA A 232 32.47 -39.07 -32.60
N MET A 233 33.78 -39.18 -32.61
CA MET A 233 34.47 -40.17 -33.41
C MET A 233 34.56 -41.50 -32.65
N GLN A 234 34.55 -42.64 -33.38
CA GLN A 234 34.74 -43.94 -32.78
C GLN A 234 36.11 -44.03 -32.05
N SER A 235 37.15 -43.37 -32.57
CA SER A 235 38.44 -43.21 -31.92
C SER A 235 38.39 -42.51 -30.56
N ASP A 236 37.44 -41.59 -30.37
CA ASP A 236 37.30 -40.88 -29.10
C ASP A 236 36.79 -41.83 -28.00
N LEU A 237 35.87 -42.74 -28.32
CA LEU A 237 35.40 -43.80 -27.40
C LEU A 237 36.57 -44.73 -27.00
N GLN A 238 37.44 -45.10 -27.96
CA GLN A 238 38.59 -45.94 -27.68
C GLN A 238 39.56 -45.23 -26.72
N LYS A 239 39.84 -43.95 -26.96
CA LYS A 239 40.76 -43.17 -26.12
C LYS A 239 40.16 -42.90 -24.74
N THR A 240 38.89 -42.52 -24.65
CA THR A 240 38.24 -42.12 -23.39
C THR A 240 38.02 -43.29 -22.45
N PHE A 241 37.64 -44.46 -22.98
CA PHE A 241 37.25 -45.61 -22.17
C PHE A 241 38.25 -46.76 -22.25
N GLY A 242 39.37 -46.63 -22.98
CA GLY A 242 40.35 -47.69 -23.16
C GLY A 242 39.80 -48.91 -23.95
N PHE A 243 38.77 -48.73 -24.78
CA PHE A 243 38.18 -49.83 -25.53
C PHE A 243 39.06 -50.28 -26.71
N SER A 244 39.18 -51.59 -26.88
CA SER A 244 39.77 -52.12 -28.12
C SER A 244 38.85 -51.75 -29.31
N ARG A 245 39.45 -51.76 -30.51
CA ARG A 245 38.72 -51.48 -31.76
C ARG A 245 37.55 -52.45 -31.96
N ALA A 246 37.74 -53.73 -31.64
CA ALA A 246 36.69 -54.72 -31.74
C ALA A 246 35.54 -54.47 -30.73
N LYS A 247 35.89 -54.13 -29.49
CA LYS A 247 34.90 -53.80 -28.43
C LYS A 247 34.08 -52.59 -28.78
N SER A 248 34.73 -51.51 -29.22
CA SER A 248 34.02 -50.28 -29.62
C SER A 248 33.09 -50.53 -30.82
N THR A 249 33.53 -51.31 -31.81
CA THR A 249 32.70 -51.66 -32.98
C THR A 249 31.47 -52.48 -32.56
N ARG A 250 31.57 -53.40 -31.64
CA ARG A 250 30.45 -54.19 -31.12
C ARG A 250 29.46 -53.36 -30.38
N ILE A 251 29.93 -52.46 -29.52
CA ILE A 251 29.03 -51.54 -28.76
C ILE A 251 28.29 -50.64 -29.73
N ILE A 252 28.97 -50.02 -30.70
CA ILE A 252 28.35 -49.13 -31.68
C ILE A 252 27.29 -49.88 -32.50
N MET A 253 27.58 -51.14 -32.91
CA MET A 253 26.64 -51.97 -33.66
C MET A 253 25.36 -52.25 -32.86
N VAL A 254 25.47 -52.54 -31.56
CA VAL A 254 24.30 -52.71 -30.67
C VAL A 254 23.50 -51.45 -30.54
N LEU A 255 24.16 -50.28 -30.35
CA LEU A 255 23.48 -48.99 -30.23
C LEU A 255 22.82 -48.57 -31.56
N GLU A 256 23.42 -48.88 -32.70
CA GLU A 256 22.89 -48.65 -34.05
C GLU A 256 21.66 -49.52 -34.29
N GLN A 257 21.70 -50.82 -33.96
CA GLN A 257 20.55 -51.74 -34.03
C GLN A 257 19.38 -51.29 -33.17
N LYS A 258 19.67 -50.70 -32.02
CA LYS A 258 18.63 -50.11 -31.11
C LYS A 258 18.17 -48.72 -31.58
N GLY A 259 18.68 -48.18 -32.69
CA GLY A 259 18.31 -46.90 -33.25
C GLY A 259 18.74 -45.68 -32.44
N LEU A 260 19.77 -45.83 -31.58
CA LEU A 260 20.27 -44.77 -30.70
C LEU A 260 21.44 -44.01 -31.32
N VAL A 261 22.12 -44.60 -32.27
CA VAL A 261 23.29 -44.01 -32.91
C VAL A 261 23.20 -44.25 -34.43
N ARG A 262 23.60 -43.26 -35.19
CA ARG A 262 23.85 -43.38 -36.64
C ARG A 262 25.35 -43.33 -36.88
N LYS A 263 25.85 -44.32 -37.56
CA LYS A 263 27.25 -44.44 -37.95
C LYS A 263 27.45 -43.89 -39.36
N GLN A 264 28.41 -43.00 -39.56
CA GLN A 264 28.84 -42.47 -40.84
C GLN A 264 30.33 -42.71 -41.02
N LYS A 265 30.74 -43.30 -42.15
CA LYS A 265 32.18 -43.54 -42.44
C LYS A 265 32.90 -42.20 -42.62
N TYR A 266 34.00 -41.98 -41.91
CA TYR A 266 34.81 -40.77 -42.00
C TYR A 266 36.30 -41.14 -42.02
N GLY A 267 36.88 -41.20 -43.20
CA GLY A 267 38.27 -41.64 -43.41
C GLY A 267 38.48 -43.04 -42.90
N ARG A 268 39.49 -43.25 -42.02
CA ARG A 268 39.85 -44.53 -41.39
C ARG A 268 39.07 -44.90 -40.14
N THR A 269 38.15 -44.02 -39.70
CA THR A 269 37.27 -44.15 -38.51
C THR A 269 35.80 -43.91 -38.87
N ASN A 270 34.89 -44.03 -37.87
CA ASN A 270 33.49 -43.73 -38.03
C ASN A 270 33.12 -42.49 -37.18
N LYS A 271 32.31 -41.60 -37.71
CA LYS A 271 31.63 -40.53 -37.02
C LYS A 271 30.28 -41.03 -36.52
N LEU A 272 30.00 -40.82 -35.25
CA LEU A 272 28.83 -41.31 -34.56
C LEU A 272 27.93 -40.15 -34.21
N HIS A 273 26.69 -40.24 -34.61
CA HIS A 273 25.67 -39.24 -34.28
C HIS A 273 24.69 -39.86 -33.31
N TRP A 274 24.50 -39.21 -32.16
CA TRP A 274 23.47 -39.58 -31.22
C TRP A 274 22.10 -39.21 -31.78
N LEU A 275 21.15 -40.15 -31.75
CA LEU A 275 19.76 -39.93 -32.15
C LEU A 275 18.92 -39.79 -30.87
N PRO A 276 18.43 -38.60 -30.55
CA PRO A 276 17.51 -38.43 -29.42
C PRO A 276 16.19 -39.15 -29.72
N ARG A 277 15.72 -39.91 -28.76
CA ARG A 277 14.34 -40.43 -28.74
C ARG A 277 13.43 -39.49 -27.96
#